data_87d534ab1b490805add20391cd7313df
#
_entry.id   87d534ab1b490805add20391cd7313df
#
_cell.length_a   1.000
_cell.length_b   1.000
_cell.length_c   1.000
_cell.angle_alpha   90.00
_cell.angle_beta   90.00
_cell.angle_gamma   90.00
#
_symmetry.space_group_name_H-M   'P 1'
#
loop_
_entity.id
_entity.type
_entity.pdbx_description
1 polymer ?
#
loop_
_entity_poly.entity_id
_entity_poly.type
_entity_poly.pdbx_seq_one_letter_code
_entity_poly.pdbx_strand_id
1 'polypeptide(L)'
;MSTNSSVYTENWLPIKNIVNNTILLDNKKMVTGVKIQPRNIFILDENVQNGVIDSLKTFYNLIDFEFWLVVADRPVDINLYVSQLQLQLNDTQSPVLRKLIYDDIKKAELFMNNDVVDTEYFILFKESDNDALQKKVRLLINNLASCGLIASQTSNEDLRMILDNFLNGGTQTGFGTVMP
;
A
#
# COMPACT_ATOMS: atom_id res chain seq x y z
N MET A 1 -8.58 37.74 -17.44
CA MET A 1 -8.64 36.26 -17.16
C MET A 1 -8.97 36.14 -15.67
N SER A 2 -10.20 35.79 -15.32
CA SER A 2 -10.59 35.65 -13.92
C SER A 2 -10.09 34.29 -13.48
N THR A 3 -9.10 34.23 -12.60
CA THR A 3 -8.73 33.03 -11.87
C THR A 3 -9.87 32.72 -10.91
N ASN A 4 -10.74 31.78 -11.27
CA ASN A 4 -11.61 31.15 -10.31
C ASN A 4 -10.69 30.41 -9.30
N SER A 5 -10.40 31.08 -8.18
CA SER A 5 -9.80 30.40 -7.04
C SER A 5 -10.87 29.47 -6.48
N SER A 6 -10.78 28.20 -6.81
CA SER A 6 -11.65 27.18 -6.21
C SER A 6 -11.38 27.11 -4.71
N VAL A 7 -12.46 27.06 -3.94
CA VAL A 7 -12.43 26.93 -2.47
C VAL A 7 -11.98 25.52 -2.05
N TYR A 8 -11.94 24.55 -2.97
CA TYR A 8 -11.66 23.15 -2.69
C TYR A 8 -10.20 22.78 -2.99
N THR A 9 -9.55 22.11 -2.05
CA THR A 9 -8.16 21.65 -2.14
C THR A 9 -7.93 20.74 -3.36
N GLU A 10 -8.93 20.01 -3.79
CA GLU A 10 -8.94 19.14 -4.98
C GLU A 10 -8.53 19.88 -6.27
N ASN A 11 -8.88 21.15 -6.38
CA ASN A 11 -8.53 21.96 -7.55
C ASN A 11 -7.07 22.46 -7.52
N TRP A 12 -6.37 22.24 -6.44
CA TRP A 12 -4.95 22.58 -6.28
C TRP A 12 -4.03 21.40 -6.62
N LEU A 13 -4.56 20.18 -6.56
CA LEU A 13 -3.81 18.98 -6.86
C LEU A 13 -3.67 18.83 -8.38
N PRO A 14 -2.46 18.65 -8.90
CA PRO A 14 -2.23 18.46 -10.33
C PRO A 14 -2.64 17.05 -10.79
N ILE A 15 -3.65 16.46 -10.15
CA ILE A 15 -4.15 15.10 -10.40
C ILE A 15 -5.41 15.20 -11.21
N LYS A 16 -5.38 14.61 -12.40
CA LYS A 16 -6.53 14.55 -13.29
C LYS A 16 -7.42 13.34 -13.05
N ASN A 17 -6.82 12.18 -12.85
CA ASN A 17 -7.53 10.92 -12.64
C ASN A 17 -6.60 9.82 -12.13
N ILE A 18 -7.18 8.75 -11.57
CA ILE A 18 -6.49 7.51 -11.18
C ILE A 18 -7.15 6.36 -11.92
N VAL A 19 -6.48 5.85 -12.94
CA VAL A 19 -6.99 4.77 -13.80
C VAL A 19 -5.85 3.83 -14.21
N ASN A 20 -6.18 2.58 -14.46
CA ASN A 20 -5.22 1.57 -14.92
C ASN A 20 -3.94 1.50 -14.06
N ASN A 21 -4.10 1.58 -12.73
CA ASN A 21 -3.00 1.53 -11.77
C ASN A 21 -1.99 2.69 -11.92
N THR A 22 -2.48 3.84 -12.34
CA THR A 22 -1.66 5.01 -12.65
C THR A 22 -2.40 6.30 -12.28
N ILE A 23 -1.72 7.24 -11.65
CA ILE A 23 -2.19 8.61 -11.45
C ILE A 23 -1.85 9.41 -12.70
N LEU A 24 -2.85 9.96 -13.36
CA LEU A 24 -2.68 10.89 -14.47
C LEU A 24 -2.59 12.32 -13.93
N LEU A 25 -1.52 13.04 -14.30
CA LEU A 25 -1.32 14.43 -13.92
C LEU A 25 -1.81 15.38 -15.02
N ASP A 26 -2.12 16.62 -14.67
CA ASP A 26 -2.57 17.67 -15.61
C ASP A 26 -1.55 17.96 -16.72
N ASN A 27 -0.26 17.82 -16.41
CA ASN A 27 0.85 18.00 -17.35
C ASN A 27 1.12 16.77 -18.25
N LYS A 28 0.17 15.83 -18.32
CA LYS A 28 0.24 14.57 -19.07
C LYS A 28 1.29 13.57 -18.57
N LYS A 29 1.95 13.85 -17.46
CA LYS A 29 2.82 12.86 -16.80
C LYS A 29 1.98 11.86 -16.02
N MET A 30 2.53 10.70 -15.82
CA MET A 30 1.91 9.57 -15.13
C MET A 30 2.75 9.19 -13.93
N VAL A 31 2.10 8.89 -12.79
CA VAL A 31 2.76 8.34 -11.60
C VAL A 31 2.20 6.95 -11.34
N THR A 32 3.08 5.99 -11.18
CA THR A 32 2.77 4.62 -10.78
C THR A 32 3.93 4.06 -9.98
N GLY A 33 3.88 2.82 -9.61
CA GLY A 33 4.98 2.18 -8.91
C GLY A 33 4.74 0.72 -8.60
N VAL A 34 5.45 0.26 -7.59
CA VAL A 34 5.34 -1.09 -7.08
C VAL A 34 5.08 -1.07 -5.58
N LYS A 35 4.22 -1.97 -5.14
CA LYS A 35 3.99 -2.32 -3.75
C LYS A 35 4.93 -3.46 -3.39
N ILE A 36 5.63 -3.33 -2.26
CA ILE A 36 6.61 -4.30 -1.78
C ILE A 36 6.01 -5.02 -0.57
N GLN A 37 5.97 -6.34 -0.60
CA GLN A 37 5.56 -7.12 0.54
C GLN A 37 6.69 -7.12 1.59
N PRO A 38 6.44 -6.72 2.83
CA PRO A 38 7.45 -6.69 3.88
C PRO A 38 7.95 -8.10 4.19
N ARG A 39 9.23 -8.21 4.48
CA ARG A 39 9.87 -9.45 4.90
C ARG A 39 10.60 -9.24 6.21
N ASN A 40 10.29 -10.06 7.20
CA ASN A 40 11.03 -10.02 8.46
C ASN A 40 12.40 -10.70 8.25
N ILE A 41 13.46 -9.90 8.19
CA ILE A 41 14.84 -10.40 8.03
C ILE A 41 15.46 -10.87 9.36
N PHE A 42 14.93 -10.45 10.51
CA PHE A 42 15.49 -10.76 11.84
C PHE A 42 15.30 -12.22 12.26
N ILE A 43 14.41 -12.96 11.57
CA ILE A 43 14.22 -14.41 11.78
C ILE A 43 15.15 -15.27 10.91
N LEU A 44 15.97 -14.65 10.06
CA LEU A 44 16.88 -15.32 9.12
C LEU A 44 18.27 -15.43 9.74
N ASP A 45 19.08 -16.37 9.24
CA ASP A 45 20.49 -16.44 9.60
C ASP A 45 21.25 -15.18 9.16
N GLU A 46 22.27 -14.78 9.91
CA GLU A 46 23.04 -13.55 9.67
C GLU A 46 23.60 -13.46 8.23
N ASN A 47 24.10 -14.56 7.68
CA ASN A 47 24.59 -14.59 6.29
C ASN A 47 23.49 -14.29 5.29
N VAL A 48 22.26 -14.79 5.53
CA VAL A 48 21.11 -14.56 4.67
C VAL A 48 20.63 -13.11 4.81
N GLN A 49 20.62 -12.57 6.03
CA GLN A 49 20.32 -11.15 6.28
C GLN A 49 21.24 -10.24 5.48
N ASN A 50 22.56 -10.47 5.61
CA ASN A 50 23.58 -9.69 4.90
C ASN A 50 23.44 -9.81 3.39
N GLY A 51 23.12 -11.01 2.88
CA GLY A 51 22.84 -11.24 1.46
C GLY A 51 21.64 -10.43 0.94
N VAL A 52 20.56 -10.35 1.71
CA VAL A 52 19.39 -9.51 1.34
C VAL A 52 19.76 -8.03 1.32
N ILE A 53 20.51 -7.56 2.34
CA ILE A 53 20.94 -6.16 2.42
C ILE A 53 21.85 -5.78 1.26
N ASP A 54 22.81 -6.63 0.91
CA ASP A 54 23.73 -6.36 -0.19
C ASP A 54 23.02 -6.41 -1.57
N SER A 55 22.05 -7.30 -1.70
CA SER A 55 21.17 -7.33 -2.89
C SER A 55 20.34 -6.05 -3.01
N LEU A 56 19.81 -5.52 -1.90
CA LEU A 56 19.08 -4.24 -1.88
C LEU A 56 19.99 -3.06 -2.23
N LYS A 57 21.24 -3.02 -1.73
CA LYS A 57 22.21 -1.99 -2.14
C LYS A 57 22.43 -2.03 -3.66
N THR A 58 22.60 -3.23 -4.22
CA THR A 58 22.76 -3.43 -5.65
C THR A 58 21.53 -2.97 -6.41
N PHE A 59 20.33 -3.32 -5.93
CA PHE A 59 19.05 -2.88 -6.49
C PHE A 59 18.97 -1.35 -6.58
N TYR A 60 19.23 -0.62 -5.49
CA TYR A 60 19.18 0.84 -5.50
C TYR A 60 20.20 1.47 -6.44
N ASN A 61 21.38 0.87 -6.58
CA ASN A 61 22.42 1.33 -7.53
C ASN A 61 22.04 1.09 -9.01
N LEU A 62 21.11 0.18 -9.29
CA LEU A 62 20.63 -0.11 -10.64
C LEU A 62 19.48 0.80 -11.09
N ILE A 63 18.86 1.54 -10.17
CA ILE A 63 17.81 2.49 -10.52
C ILE A 63 18.45 3.77 -11.06
N ASP A 64 18.20 4.08 -12.32
CA ASP A 64 18.74 5.24 -13.04
C ASP A 64 17.71 6.38 -13.23
N PHE A 65 16.58 6.33 -12.51
CA PHE A 65 15.50 7.32 -12.56
C PHE A 65 15.08 7.78 -11.18
N GLU A 66 14.45 8.95 -11.12
CA GLU A 66 13.89 9.48 -9.85
C GLU A 66 12.73 8.62 -9.37
N PHE A 67 12.73 8.31 -8.08
CA PHE A 67 11.66 7.57 -7.43
C PHE A 67 11.41 8.10 -6.01
N TRP A 68 10.26 7.75 -5.47
CA TRP A 68 9.88 8.00 -4.07
C TRP A 68 9.71 6.67 -3.35
N LEU A 69 10.40 6.52 -2.23
CA LEU A 69 10.10 5.46 -1.28
C LEU A 69 8.98 5.96 -0.37
N VAL A 70 7.83 5.31 -0.45
CA VAL A 70 6.64 5.70 0.30
C VAL A 70 6.32 4.61 1.30
N VAL A 71 6.12 5.01 2.55
CA VAL A 71 5.62 4.17 3.63
C VAL A 71 4.28 4.76 4.04
N ALA A 72 3.23 3.97 3.96
CA ALA A 72 1.87 4.42 4.20
C ALA A 72 1.11 3.40 5.04
N ASP A 73 0.28 3.89 5.95
CA ASP A 73 -0.56 3.06 6.80
C ASP A 73 -1.89 2.78 6.11
N ARG A 74 -2.27 1.51 6.09
CA ARG A 74 -3.58 1.05 5.61
C ARG A 74 -4.43 0.67 6.82
N PRO A 75 -5.61 1.28 7.00
CA PRO A 75 -6.56 0.81 8.00
C PRO A 75 -6.94 -0.65 7.74
N VAL A 76 -6.86 -1.48 8.77
CA VAL A 76 -7.26 -2.88 8.68
C VAL A 76 -8.76 -3.00 8.89
N ASP A 77 -9.47 -3.60 7.94
CA ASP A 77 -10.90 -3.91 8.12
C ASP A 77 -11.09 -5.13 9.01
N ILE A 78 -11.03 -4.89 10.31
CA ILE A 78 -11.24 -5.93 11.33
C ILE A 78 -12.67 -6.46 11.33
N ASN A 79 -13.65 -5.67 10.87
CA ASN A 79 -15.05 -6.11 10.81
C ASN A 79 -15.22 -7.30 9.87
N LEU A 80 -14.53 -7.30 8.74
CA LEU A 80 -14.53 -8.42 7.81
C LEU A 80 -13.96 -9.69 8.47
N TYR A 81 -12.84 -9.54 9.19
CA TYR A 81 -12.21 -10.65 9.90
C TYR A 81 -13.12 -11.21 11.02
N VAL A 82 -13.73 -10.34 11.84
CA VAL A 82 -14.69 -10.75 12.88
C VAL A 82 -15.88 -11.48 12.26
N SER A 83 -16.41 -10.98 11.14
CA SER A 83 -17.51 -11.63 10.43
C SER A 83 -17.16 -13.04 9.95
N GLN A 84 -15.95 -13.25 9.46
CA GLN A 84 -15.45 -14.57 9.07
C GLN A 84 -15.32 -15.51 10.27
N LEU A 85 -14.79 -15.03 11.39
CA LEU A 85 -14.72 -15.80 12.64
C LEU A 85 -16.10 -16.18 13.18
N GLN A 86 -17.08 -15.28 13.09
CA GLN A 86 -18.46 -15.55 13.49
C GLN A 86 -19.10 -16.64 12.63
N LEU A 87 -18.86 -16.65 11.31
CA LEU A 87 -19.31 -17.73 10.43
C LEU A 87 -18.66 -19.06 10.83
N GLN A 88 -17.35 -19.07 11.05
CA GLN A 88 -16.63 -20.27 11.51
C GLN A 88 -17.15 -20.78 12.87
N LEU A 89 -17.49 -19.87 13.79
CA LEU A 89 -18.05 -20.21 15.09
C LEU A 89 -19.40 -20.92 14.96
N ASN A 90 -20.23 -20.49 13.99
CA ASN A 90 -21.54 -21.09 13.74
C ASN A 90 -21.41 -22.51 13.14
N ASP A 91 -20.44 -22.72 12.28
CA ASP A 91 -20.21 -24.00 11.58
C ASP A 91 -19.45 -25.02 12.45
N THR A 92 -18.76 -24.55 13.49
CA THR A 92 -17.92 -25.41 14.35
C THR A 92 -18.74 -26.04 15.47
N GLN A 93 -18.72 -27.38 15.54
CA GLN A 93 -19.41 -28.14 16.60
C GLN A 93 -18.52 -28.47 17.81
N SER A 94 -17.20 -28.49 17.64
CA SER A 94 -16.24 -28.82 18.71
C SER A 94 -16.19 -27.74 19.80
N PRO A 95 -16.48 -28.06 21.06
CA PRO A 95 -16.48 -27.06 22.16
C PRO A 95 -15.12 -26.39 22.34
N VAL A 96 -14.03 -27.12 22.12
CA VAL A 96 -12.65 -26.61 22.24
C VAL A 96 -12.36 -25.57 21.15
N LEU A 97 -12.69 -25.90 19.90
CA LEU A 97 -12.49 -24.98 18.77
C LEU A 97 -13.39 -23.76 18.90
N ARG A 98 -14.64 -23.92 19.32
CA ARG A 98 -15.56 -22.81 19.58
C ARG A 98 -14.98 -21.81 20.59
N LYS A 99 -14.37 -22.32 21.68
CA LYS A 99 -13.72 -21.47 22.67
C LYS A 99 -12.56 -20.69 22.07
N LEU A 100 -11.69 -21.32 21.27
CA LEU A 100 -10.58 -20.65 20.61
C LEU A 100 -11.06 -19.54 19.65
N ILE A 101 -12.05 -19.85 18.82
CA ILE A 101 -12.63 -18.85 17.90
C ILE A 101 -13.24 -17.68 18.67
N TYR A 102 -13.94 -17.97 19.78
CA TYR A 102 -14.52 -16.92 20.62
C TYR A 102 -13.44 -16.01 21.26
N ASP A 103 -12.34 -16.60 21.73
CA ASP A 103 -11.21 -15.85 22.27
C ASP A 103 -10.52 -14.99 21.17
N ASP A 104 -10.48 -15.48 19.94
CA ASP A 104 -9.94 -14.71 18.79
C ASP A 104 -10.89 -13.57 18.39
N ILE A 105 -12.21 -13.76 18.43
CA ILE A 105 -13.19 -12.67 18.23
C ILE A 105 -12.97 -11.57 19.27
N LYS A 106 -12.83 -11.92 20.56
CA LYS A 106 -12.56 -10.95 21.62
C LYS A 106 -11.28 -10.15 21.40
N LYS A 107 -10.20 -10.82 20.95
CA LYS A 107 -8.96 -10.13 20.58
C LYS A 107 -9.17 -9.16 19.43
N ALA A 108 -9.88 -9.61 18.39
CA ALA A 108 -10.19 -8.76 17.23
C ALA A 108 -11.00 -7.51 17.62
N GLU A 109 -12.00 -7.67 18.52
CA GLU A 109 -12.77 -6.54 19.06
C GLU A 109 -11.89 -5.53 19.84
N LEU A 110 -10.87 -6.01 20.56
CA LEU A 110 -9.88 -5.13 21.20
C LEU A 110 -9.06 -4.34 20.18
N PHE A 111 -8.73 -4.95 19.05
CA PHE A 111 -8.01 -4.26 17.97
C PHE A 111 -8.90 -3.22 17.25
N MET A 112 -10.21 -3.47 17.12
CA MET A 112 -11.14 -2.47 16.55
C MET A 112 -11.14 -1.15 17.32
N ASN A 113 -10.91 -1.18 18.62
CA ASN A 113 -10.90 0.01 19.47
C ASN A 113 -9.55 0.78 19.45
N ASN A 114 -8.54 0.26 18.76
CA ASN A 114 -7.17 0.79 18.81
C ASN A 114 -6.66 1.26 17.43
N ASP A 115 -7.52 1.52 16.46
CA ASP A 115 -7.18 2.03 15.11
C ASP A 115 -5.97 1.30 14.51
N VAL A 116 -6.04 -0.03 14.45
CA VAL A 116 -4.94 -0.86 13.96
C VAL A 116 -4.73 -0.61 12.46
N VAL A 117 -3.50 -0.28 12.13
CA VAL A 117 -3.06 -0.07 10.74
C VAL A 117 -2.02 -1.12 10.34
N ASP A 118 -1.99 -1.47 9.08
CA ASP A 118 -0.92 -2.25 8.45
C ASP A 118 -0.02 -1.30 7.66
N THR A 119 1.27 -1.37 7.90
CA THR A 119 2.23 -0.49 7.24
C THR A 119 2.65 -1.11 5.92
N GLU A 120 2.39 -0.40 4.83
CA GLU A 120 2.68 -0.82 3.47
C GLU A 120 3.83 -0.01 2.85
N TYR A 121 4.59 -0.65 1.96
CA TYR A 121 5.81 -0.10 1.38
C TYR A 121 5.67 -0.01 -0.13
N PHE A 122 6.02 1.16 -0.68
CA PHE A 122 5.89 1.43 -2.11
C PHE A 122 7.13 2.12 -2.67
N ILE A 123 7.45 1.84 -3.92
CA ILE A 123 8.34 2.65 -4.73
C ILE A 123 7.52 3.24 -5.85
N LEU A 124 7.36 4.57 -5.84
CA LEU A 124 6.63 5.31 -6.87
C LEU A 124 7.61 6.07 -7.76
N PHE A 125 7.27 6.24 -9.01
CA PHE A 125 8.04 7.04 -9.96
C PHE A 125 7.12 7.73 -10.96
N LYS A 126 7.67 8.71 -11.67
CA LYS A 126 6.96 9.53 -12.64
C LYS A 126 7.53 9.29 -14.05
N GLU A 127 6.63 9.17 -15.04
CA GLU A 127 7.00 8.99 -16.44
C GLU A 127 5.99 9.70 -17.36
N SER A 128 6.40 10.04 -18.55
CA SER A 128 5.53 10.65 -19.57
C SER A 128 5.13 9.68 -20.68
N ASP A 129 5.93 8.63 -20.90
CA ASP A 129 5.66 7.59 -21.88
C ASP A 129 5.15 6.31 -21.22
N ASN A 130 4.06 5.77 -21.73
CA ASN A 130 3.43 4.57 -21.16
C ASN A 130 4.28 3.31 -21.31
N ASP A 131 4.98 3.16 -22.44
CA ASP A 131 5.83 1.99 -22.68
C ASP A 131 7.06 2.01 -21.77
N ALA A 132 7.67 3.19 -21.59
CA ALA A 132 8.75 3.40 -20.63
C ALA A 132 8.28 3.13 -19.20
N LEU A 133 7.07 3.58 -18.84
CA LEU A 133 6.45 3.33 -17.55
C LEU A 133 6.31 1.83 -17.26
N GLN A 134 5.76 1.06 -18.19
CA GLN A 134 5.59 -0.39 -18.04
C GLN A 134 6.93 -1.14 -17.97
N LYS A 135 7.94 -0.69 -18.72
CA LYS A 135 9.30 -1.24 -18.64
C LYS A 135 9.91 -1.02 -17.25
N LYS A 136 9.77 0.18 -16.68
CA LYS A 136 10.26 0.51 -15.33
C LYS A 136 9.55 -0.29 -14.24
N VAL A 137 8.24 -0.47 -14.34
CA VAL A 137 7.49 -1.33 -13.39
C VAL A 137 8.04 -2.76 -13.41
N ARG A 138 8.20 -3.35 -14.60
CA ARG A 138 8.75 -4.71 -14.73
C ARG A 138 10.19 -4.81 -14.20
N LEU A 139 11.01 -3.80 -14.47
CA LEU A 139 12.39 -3.72 -13.97
C LEU A 139 12.42 -3.71 -12.45
N LEU A 140 11.59 -2.89 -11.81
CA LEU A 140 11.49 -2.83 -10.35
C LEU A 140 11.05 -4.18 -9.77
N ILE A 141 10.00 -4.80 -10.31
CA ILE A 141 9.49 -6.10 -9.84
C ILE A 141 10.57 -7.19 -9.95
N ASN A 142 11.23 -7.29 -11.11
CA ASN A 142 12.25 -8.31 -11.34
C ASN A 142 13.49 -8.13 -10.45
N ASN A 143 13.93 -6.89 -10.27
CA ASN A 143 15.09 -6.60 -9.44
C ASN A 143 14.79 -6.81 -7.95
N LEU A 144 13.59 -6.47 -7.47
CA LEU A 144 13.15 -6.77 -6.11
C LEU A 144 13.03 -8.28 -5.88
N ALA A 145 12.52 -9.02 -6.87
CA ALA A 145 12.48 -10.49 -6.80
C ALA A 145 13.89 -11.09 -6.68
N SER A 146 14.89 -10.51 -7.35
CA SER A 146 16.29 -10.93 -7.22
C SER A 146 16.86 -10.67 -5.82
N CYS A 147 16.30 -9.71 -5.08
CA CYS A 147 16.61 -9.47 -3.67
C CYS A 147 15.83 -10.37 -2.70
N GLY A 148 15.02 -11.30 -3.22
CA GLY A 148 14.16 -12.17 -2.41
C GLY A 148 12.95 -11.44 -1.80
N LEU A 149 12.53 -10.33 -2.40
CA LEU A 149 11.33 -9.59 -2.05
C LEU A 149 10.23 -9.83 -3.08
N ILE A 150 8.99 -9.86 -2.62
CA ILE A 150 7.82 -9.95 -3.49
C ILE A 150 7.31 -8.54 -3.74
N ALA A 151 7.13 -8.20 -5.02
CA ALA A 151 6.57 -6.92 -5.40
C ALA A 151 5.52 -7.09 -6.51
N SER A 152 4.54 -6.22 -6.51
CA SER A 152 3.49 -6.12 -7.54
C SER A 152 3.29 -4.68 -7.95
N GLN A 153 2.72 -4.43 -9.12
CA GLN A 153 2.33 -3.08 -9.50
C GLN A 153 1.30 -2.53 -8.51
N THR A 154 1.40 -1.25 -8.16
CA THR A 154 0.38 -0.57 -7.34
C THR A 154 -0.99 -0.63 -8.01
N SER A 155 -2.03 -0.87 -7.23
CA SER A 155 -3.43 -0.80 -7.67
C SER A 155 -3.97 0.64 -7.63
N ASN A 156 -5.13 0.88 -8.23
CA ASN A 156 -5.84 2.17 -8.06
C ASN A 156 -6.15 2.45 -6.60
N GLU A 157 -6.49 1.42 -5.82
CA GLU A 157 -6.76 1.52 -4.39
C GLU A 157 -5.51 1.91 -3.60
N ASP A 158 -4.36 1.28 -3.88
CA ASP A 158 -3.10 1.64 -3.24
C ASP A 158 -2.74 3.10 -3.48
N LEU A 159 -2.89 3.57 -4.72
CA LEU A 159 -2.60 4.95 -5.08
C LEU A 159 -3.54 5.95 -4.41
N ARG A 160 -4.82 5.63 -4.28
CA ARG A 160 -5.79 6.45 -3.53
C ARG A 160 -5.46 6.49 -2.05
N MET A 161 -5.17 5.35 -1.45
CA MET A 161 -4.80 5.25 -0.05
C MET A 161 -3.53 6.06 0.26
N ILE A 162 -2.51 5.99 -0.60
CA ILE A 162 -1.30 6.79 -0.46
C ILE A 162 -1.64 8.29 -0.46
N LEU A 163 -2.45 8.75 -1.41
CA LEU A 163 -2.86 10.15 -1.49
C LEU A 163 -3.68 10.56 -0.27
N ASP A 164 -4.59 9.72 0.20
CA ASP A 164 -5.39 9.96 1.39
C ASP A 164 -4.51 10.14 2.63
N ASN A 165 -3.52 9.26 2.82
CA ASN A 165 -2.54 9.39 3.90
C ASN A 165 -1.80 10.72 3.87
N PHE A 166 -1.36 11.18 2.69
CA PHE A 166 -0.63 12.44 2.57
C PHE A 166 -1.51 13.67 2.70
N LEU A 167 -2.75 13.61 2.23
CA LEU A 167 -3.65 14.77 2.19
C LEU A 167 -4.47 14.92 3.48
N ASN A 168 -4.86 13.79 4.08
CA ASN A 168 -5.76 13.74 5.24
C ASN A 168 -5.08 13.22 6.50
N GLY A 169 -3.77 12.97 6.46
CA GLY A 169 -2.99 12.50 7.61
C GLY A 169 -3.21 11.03 7.98
N GLY A 170 -3.77 10.21 7.06
CA GLY A 170 -3.97 8.77 7.27
C GLY A 170 -4.97 8.41 8.37
N THR A 171 -5.50 9.38 9.09
CA THR A 171 -6.55 9.16 10.09
C THR A 171 -7.90 9.03 9.38
N GLN A 172 -8.72 8.09 9.82
CA GLN A 172 -10.14 8.07 9.46
C GLN A 172 -10.77 9.36 10.00
N THR A 173 -10.69 10.42 9.22
CA THR A 173 -11.58 11.53 9.44
C THR A 173 -12.98 11.02 9.10
N GLY A 174 -13.98 11.27 9.94
CA GLY A 174 -15.38 10.89 9.67
C GLY A 174 -15.98 11.58 8.43
N PHE A 175 -15.15 12.19 7.62
CA PHE A 175 -15.37 12.75 6.30
C PHE A 175 -14.79 11.71 5.31
N GLY A 176 -15.65 11.06 4.55
CA GLY A 176 -15.21 10.10 3.51
C GLY A 176 -14.13 10.69 2.61
N THR A 177 -13.37 9.83 1.97
CA THR A 177 -12.32 10.20 1.00
C THR A 177 -12.78 11.33 0.08
N VAL A 178 -11.99 12.38 0.03
CA VAL A 178 -12.27 13.59 -0.77
C VAL A 178 -12.23 13.31 -2.29
N MET A 179 -11.86 12.10 -2.69
CA MET A 179 -11.88 11.68 -4.09
C MET A 179 -13.00 10.66 -4.36
N PRO A 180 -13.92 10.96 -5.30
CA PRO A 180 -14.97 10.05 -5.72
C PRO A 180 -14.44 8.80 -6.44
#